data_44452bfe0f85295354b9269c10c73cf3
#
_entry.id   44452bfe0f85295354b9269c10c73cf3
#
_cell.length_a   1.000
_cell.length_b   1.000
_cell.length_c   1.000
_cell.angle_alpha   90.00
_cell.angle_beta   90.00
_cell.angle_gamma   90.00
#
_symmetry.space_group_name_H-M   'P 1'
#
loop_
_entity.id
_entity.type
_entity.pdbx_description
1 polymer ?
#
loop_
_entity_poly.entity_id
_entity_poly.type
_entity_poly.pdbx_seq_one_letter_code
_entity_poly.pdbx_strand_id
1 'polypeptide(L)'
;MTRTDTAPAALADGTASTPPAERSRHPARPVVLLWRREMIRLRHNPVRLAMGLVTPLLFLVVLGTGLDAASSSLGKAQLNDYRAYLFPGTLVMSVQAPAIAVGISLVWDRRLGVLRQMLVAPFPRAAIIFGLALGGATTGAVYGLMVLSVGGIANIRYTPMLLVVLLELLLVSLMFTSLGLLAAVTIRQVDTFQVAVNLSLMPLMFFSGAMFPPNGLPGWLDTVVKLNPLTYGVDAVRRTLPGPDVLTSEQTRLMLGGWHPPVVAELGMMAALTALALGFAGYRFSRTS
;
A
#
# COMPACT_ATOMS: atom_id res chain seq x y z
N MET A 1 -9.15 -16.79 -87.03
CA MET A 1 -8.04 -15.85 -87.02
C MET A 1 -8.56 -14.51 -86.55
N THR A 2 -8.45 -14.18 -85.29
CA THR A 2 -8.40 -12.80 -84.76
C THR A 2 -8.08 -12.88 -83.30
N ARG A 3 -6.87 -12.52 -82.99
CA ARG A 3 -6.24 -12.45 -81.68
C ARG A 3 -6.66 -11.11 -81.07
N THR A 4 -7.34 -11.12 -79.93
CA THR A 4 -7.57 -9.91 -79.11
C THR A 4 -6.58 -9.94 -77.97
N ASP A 5 -5.56 -9.12 -78.08
CA ASP A 5 -4.65 -8.76 -77.01
C ASP A 5 -5.39 -7.92 -75.93
N THR A 6 -5.62 -8.48 -74.78
CA THR A 6 -5.98 -7.75 -73.58
C THR A 6 -4.77 -7.51 -72.72
N ALA A 7 -4.31 -6.28 -72.65
CA ALA A 7 -3.28 -5.79 -71.80
C ALA A 7 -3.69 -5.94 -70.30
N PRO A 8 -2.78 -6.35 -69.40
CA PRO A 8 -3.09 -6.38 -67.99
C PRO A 8 -3.09 -4.96 -67.39
N ALA A 9 -4.21 -4.63 -66.73
CA ALA A 9 -4.32 -3.40 -65.95
C ALA A 9 -3.28 -3.36 -64.84
N ALA A 10 -2.47 -2.32 -64.84
CA ALA A 10 -1.55 -2.00 -63.79
C ALA A 10 -2.31 -1.81 -62.46
N LEU A 11 -2.12 -2.73 -61.51
CA LEU A 11 -2.51 -2.56 -60.15
C LEU A 11 -1.69 -1.38 -59.59
N ALA A 12 -2.38 -0.26 -59.38
CA ALA A 12 -1.86 0.89 -58.70
C ALA A 12 -1.57 0.47 -57.23
N ASP A 13 -0.28 0.36 -56.93
CA ASP A 13 0.27 0.08 -55.63
C ASP A 13 0.00 1.26 -54.70
N GLY A 14 -1.22 1.28 -54.14
CA GLY A 14 -1.65 2.21 -53.11
C GLY A 14 -1.00 1.84 -51.78
N THR A 15 0.30 2.07 -51.66
CA THR A 15 0.93 2.10 -50.37
C THR A 15 0.35 3.27 -49.56
N ALA A 16 -0.80 3.00 -48.93
CA ALA A 16 -1.30 3.85 -47.87
C ALA A 16 -0.26 3.82 -46.73
N SER A 17 0.59 4.83 -46.75
CA SER A 17 1.50 5.11 -45.65
C SER A 17 0.65 5.35 -44.40
N THR A 18 0.50 4.30 -43.59
CA THR A 18 -0.06 4.42 -42.24
C THR A 18 0.76 5.50 -41.53
N PRO A 19 0.15 6.62 -41.12
CA PRO A 19 0.91 7.65 -40.43
C PRO A 19 1.58 7.01 -39.20
N PRO A 20 2.86 7.30 -38.94
CA PRO A 20 3.54 6.75 -37.76
C PRO A 20 2.73 7.13 -36.55
N ALA A 21 2.32 6.11 -35.79
CA ALA A 21 1.54 6.28 -34.58
C ALA A 21 2.20 7.39 -33.76
N GLU A 22 1.51 8.52 -33.60
CA GLU A 22 1.97 9.64 -32.80
C GLU A 22 2.32 9.10 -31.42
N ARG A 23 3.63 9.04 -31.14
CA ARG A 23 4.15 8.66 -29.82
C ARG A 23 3.51 9.63 -28.85
N SER A 24 2.55 9.16 -28.08
CA SER A 24 1.86 9.95 -27.07
C SER A 24 2.92 10.61 -26.17
N ARG A 25 3.18 11.90 -26.43
CA ARG A 25 4.23 12.70 -25.77
C ARG A 25 3.94 13.01 -24.29
N HIS A 26 2.81 12.51 -23.74
CA HIS A 26 2.43 12.74 -22.36
C HIS A 26 2.71 11.51 -21.49
N PRO A 27 3.81 11.49 -20.71
CA PRO A 27 4.17 10.37 -19.83
C PRO A 27 3.13 10.13 -18.73
N ALA A 28 2.28 11.10 -18.42
CA ALA A 28 1.22 10.98 -17.42
C ALA A 28 0.04 10.09 -17.86
N ARG A 29 -0.24 9.98 -19.16
CA ARG A 29 -1.41 9.24 -19.66
C ARG A 29 -1.43 7.76 -19.25
N PRO A 30 -0.33 6.97 -19.40
CA PRO A 30 -0.31 5.58 -18.96
C PRO A 30 -0.45 5.43 -17.44
N VAL A 31 0.12 6.36 -16.66
CA VAL A 31 0.00 6.36 -15.18
C VAL A 31 -1.47 6.49 -14.77
N VAL A 32 -2.19 7.46 -15.36
CA VAL A 32 -3.61 7.69 -15.09
C VAL A 32 -4.48 6.51 -15.52
N LEU A 33 -4.18 5.88 -16.66
CA LEU A 33 -4.93 4.71 -17.14
C LEU A 33 -4.79 3.51 -16.20
N LEU A 34 -3.57 3.24 -15.71
CA LEU A 34 -3.32 2.15 -14.77
C LEU A 34 -3.94 2.43 -13.40
N TRP A 35 -3.81 3.65 -12.91
CA TRP A 35 -4.49 4.10 -11.70
C TRP A 35 -6.01 3.93 -11.81
N ARG A 36 -6.62 4.40 -12.91
CA ARG A 36 -8.06 4.25 -13.17
C ARG A 36 -8.48 2.78 -13.22
N ARG A 37 -7.66 1.90 -13.80
CA ARG A 37 -7.91 0.44 -13.80
C ARG A 37 -8.05 -0.11 -12.38
N GLU A 38 -7.14 0.29 -11.46
CA GLU A 38 -7.21 -0.15 -10.07
C GLU A 38 -8.44 0.41 -9.34
N MET A 39 -8.80 1.67 -9.59
CA MET A 39 -10.01 2.28 -9.03
C MET A 39 -11.29 1.60 -9.52
N ILE A 40 -11.37 1.26 -10.80
CA ILE A 40 -12.50 0.51 -11.37
C ILE A 40 -12.58 -0.88 -10.72
N ARG A 41 -11.45 -1.59 -10.57
CA ARG A 41 -11.38 -2.90 -9.92
C ARG A 41 -11.85 -2.84 -8.46
N LEU A 42 -11.45 -1.78 -7.73
CA LEU A 42 -11.86 -1.54 -6.35
C LEU A 42 -13.39 -1.34 -6.26
N ARG A 43 -13.95 -0.49 -7.12
CA ARG A 43 -15.38 -0.16 -7.12
C ARG A 43 -16.27 -1.35 -7.49
N HIS A 44 -15.82 -2.23 -8.40
CA HIS A 44 -16.62 -3.36 -8.87
C HIS A 44 -16.52 -4.60 -7.97
N ASN A 45 -15.74 -4.55 -6.89
CA ASN A 45 -15.62 -5.68 -5.97
C ASN A 45 -15.90 -5.28 -4.50
N PRO A 46 -17.17 -4.92 -4.17
CA PRO A 46 -17.53 -4.49 -2.81
C PRO A 46 -17.35 -5.62 -1.78
N VAL A 47 -17.51 -6.88 -2.18
CA VAL A 47 -17.27 -8.03 -1.31
C VAL A 47 -15.82 -8.07 -0.85
N ARG A 48 -14.87 -7.84 -1.74
CA ARG A 48 -13.44 -7.77 -1.41
C ARG A 48 -13.14 -6.62 -0.43
N LEU A 49 -13.79 -5.46 -0.63
CA LEU A 49 -13.69 -4.32 0.30
C LEU A 49 -14.19 -4.73 1.69
N ALA A 50 -15.39 -5.29 1.78
CA ALA A 50 -15.98 -5.71 3.05
C ALA A 50 -15.09 -6.75 3.76
N MET A 51 -14.66 -7.80 3.05
CA MET A 51 -13.81 -8.85 3.62
C MET A 51 -12.45 -8.33 4.11
N GLY A 52 -11.86 -7.35 3.41
CA GLY A 52 -10.60 -6.72 3.83
C GLY A 52 -10.72 -5.89 5.11
N LEU A 53 -11.94 -5.44 5.46
CA LEU A 53 -12.22 -4.68 6.69
C LEU A 53 -12.56 -5.58 7.88
N VAL A 54 -13.03 -6.81 7.65
CA VAL A 54 -13.44 -7.71 8.73
C VAL A 54 -12.32 -7.93 9.73
N THR A 55 -11.12 -8.27 9.27
CA THR A 55 -10.00 -8.56 10.17
C THR A 55 -9.57 -7.35 11.02
N PRO A 56 -9.32 -6.14 10.46
CA PRO A 56 -8.99 -4.97 11.27
C PRO A 56 -10.08 -4.60 12.26
N LEU A 57 -11.35 -4.66 11.86
CA LEU A 57 -12.47 -4.28 12.74
C LEU A 57 -12.69 -5.32 13.83
N LEU A 58 -12.61 -6.63 13.52
CA LEU A 58 -12.63 -7.68 14.55
C LEU A 58 -11.50 -7.50 15.54
N PHE A 59 -10.30 -7.20 15.05
CA PHE A 59 -9.15 -6.95 15.89
C PHE A 59 -9.41 -5.78 16.86
N LEU A 60 -9.91 -4.64 16.36
CA LEU A 60 -10.22 -3.48 17.17
C LEU A 60 -11.33 -3.78 18.21
N VAL A 61 -12.41 -4.41 17.77
CA VAL A 61 -13.57 -4.67 18.64
C VAL A 61 -13.26 -5.78 19.65
N VAL A 62 -12.82 -6.94 19.19
CA VAL A 62 -12.63 -8.10 20.08
C VAL A 62 -11.45 -7.91 21.02
N LEU A 63 -10.28 -7.53 20.48
CA LEU A 63 -9.09 -7.35 21.30
C LEU A 63 -9.19 -6.09 22.16
N GLY A 64 -9.72 -4.98 21.61
CA GLY A 64 -9.91 -3.74 22.34
C GLY A 64 -10.88 -3.90 23.50
N THR A 65 -12.06 -4.48 23.27
CA THR A 65 -13.04 -4.71 24.36
C THR A 65 -12.58 -5.76 25.36
N GLY A 66 -11.94 -6.83 24.88
CA GLY A 66 -11.45 -7.91 25.73
C GLY A 66 -10.35 -7.43 26.70
N LEU A 67 -9.42 -6.62 26.21
CA LEU A 67 -8.35 -6.08 27.05
C LEU A 67 -8.83 -4.94 27.96
N ASP A 68 -9.76 -4.10 27.54
CA ASP A 68 -10.40 -3.12 28.42
C ASP A 68 -11.11 -3.80 29.60
N ALA A 69 -11.86 -4.89 29.32
CA ALA A 69 -12.53 -5.67 30.36
C ALA A 69 -11.53 -6.37 31.30
N ALA A 70 -10.46 -6.94 30.77
CA ALA A 70 -9.42 -7.59 31.55
C ALA A 70 -8.66 -6.59 32.45
N SER A 71 -8.36 -5.39 31.95
CA SER A 71 -7.68 -4.35 32.71
C SER A 71 -8.52 -3.80 33.86
N SER A 72 -9.81 -3.60 33.63
CA SER A 72 -10.73 -3.16 34.66
C SER A 72 -10.91 -4.19 35.79
N SER A 73 -10.92 -5.49 35.45
CA SER A 73 -11.00 -6.57 36.45
C SER A 73 -9.73 -6.70 37.31
N LEU A 74 -8.57 -6.28 36.82
CA LEU A 74 -7.30 -6.29 37.53
C LEU A 74 -7.02 -5.00 38.34
N GLY A 75 -7.96 -4.06 38.38
CA GLY A 75 -7.82 -2.79 39.10
C GLY A 75 -6.74 -1.86 38.56
N LYS A 76 -6.25 -2.11 37.35
CA LYS A 76 -5.23 -1.29 36.68
C LYS A 76 -5.90 -0.25 35.81
N ALA A 77 -6.25 0.90 36.41
CA ALA A 77 -6.87 2.03 35.72
C ALA A 77 -6.05 2.60 34.54
N GLN A 78 -4.82 2.20 34.35
CA GLN A 78 -3.92 2.73 33.33
C GLN A 78 -4.20 2.25 31.90
N LEU A 79 -5.13 1.30 31.69
CA LEU A 79 -5.45 0.74 30.39
C LEU A 79 -6.90 1.04 29.95
N ASN A 80 -7.56 2.03 30.57
CA ASN A 80 -8.97 2.35 30.30
C ASN A 80 -9.29 2.79 28.86
N ASP A 81 -8.26 3.02 28.03
CA ASP A 81 -8.39 3.41 26.62
C ASP A 81 -7.58 2.50 25.67
N TYR A 82 -7.54 1.20 25.95
CA TYR A 82 -6.77 0.26 25.11
C TYR A 82 -7.28 0.21 23.67
N ARG A 83 -8.59 0.45 23.44
CA ARG A 83 -9.14 0.61 22.08
C ARG A 83 -8.51 1.79 21.34
N ALA A 84 -8.36 2.92 22.01
CA ALA A 84 -7.70 4.09 21.45
C ALA A 84 -6.23 3.78 21.14
N TYR A 85 -5.54 3.05 22.02
CA TYR A 85 -4.16 2.61 21.82
C TYR A 85 -4.01 1.71 20.57
N LEU A 86 -4.94 0.75 20.36
CA LEU A 86 -4.92 -0.18 19.23
C LEU A 86 -5.30 0.48 17.90
N PHE A 87 -6.06 1.58 17.95
CA PHE A 87 -6.67 2.16 16.74
C PHE A 87 -5.66 2.57 15.66
N PRO A 88 -4.52 3.25 15.95
CA PRO A 88 -3.50 3.57 14.97
C PRO A 88 -2.94 2.33 14.28
N GLY A 89 -2.65 1.27 15.06
CA GLY A 89 -2.21 0.00 14.53
C GLY A 89 -3.25 -0.66 13.61
N THR A 90 -4.52 -0.58 13.98
CA THR A 90 -5.64 -1.10 13.18
C THR A 90 -5.79 -0.34 11.85
N LEU A 91 -5.62 0.98 11.86
CA LEU A 91 -5.59 1.81 10.64
C LEU A 91 -4.49 1.36 9.69
N VAL A 92 -3.27 1.24 10.20
CA VAL A 92 -2.11 0.84 9.39
C VAL A 92 -2.26 -0.60 8.89
N MET A 93 -2.80 -1.52 9.71
CA MET A 93 -3.13 -2.89 9.30
C MET A 93 -4.13 -2.93 8.15
N SER A 94 -5.17 -2.10 8.20
CA SER A 94 -6.19 -2.06 7.15
C SER A 94 -5.64 -1.63 5.79
N VAL A 95 -4.61 -0.80 5.78
CA VAL A 95 -3.94 -0.27 4.59
C VAL A 95 -2.93 -1.26 4.01
N GLN A 96 -2.21 -1.99 4.87
CA GLN A 96 -1.06 -2.82 4.52
C GLN A 96 -1.41 -3.94 3.53
N ALA A 97 -2.40 -4.76 3.84
CA ALA A 97 -2.76 -5.92 3.02
C ALA A 97 -3.26 -5.56 1.61
N PRO A 98 -4.21 -4.61 1.42
CA PRO A 98 -4.66 -4.22 0.09
C PRO A 98 -3.56 -3.52 -0.72
N ALA A 99 -2.67 -2.78 -0.08
CA ALA A 99 -1.54 -2.11 -0.74
C ALA A 99 -0.56 -3.13 -1.35
N ILE A 100 -0.14 -4.13 -0.59
CA ILE A 100 0.77 -5.19 -1.08
C ILE A 100 0.08 -6.05 -2.16
N ALA A 101 -1.24 -6.26 -2.07
CA ALA A 101 -2.00 -7.09 -3.01
C ALA A 101 -1.92 -6.57 -4.46
N VAL A 102 -1.58 -5.32 -4.69
CA VAL A 102 -1.30 -4.80 -6.05
C VAL A 102 -0.09 -5.49 -6.69
N GLY A 103 0.89 -5.91 -5.89
CA GLY A 103 1.99 -6.75 -6.38
C GLY A 103 1.51 -8.07 -6.96
N ILE A 104 0.49 -8.71 -6.36
CA ILE A 104 -0.09 -9.95 -6.89
C ILE A 104 -0.66 -9.72 -8.29
N SER A 105 -1.34 -8.60 -8.54
CA SER A 105 -1.88 -8.30 -9.87
C SER A 105 -0.78 -8.19 -10.92
N LEU A 106 0.39 -7.65 -10.58
CA LEU A 106 1.53 -7.61 -11.52
C LEU A 106 2.05 -9.02 -11.84
N VAL A 107 2.09 -9.94 -10.86
CA VAL A 107 2.50 -11.33 -11.09
C VAL A 107 1.48 -12.05 -11.99
N TRP A 108 0.18 -11.82 -11.78
CA TRP A 108 -0.89 -12.35 -12.64
C TRP A 108 -0.82 -11.77 -14.07
N ASP A 109 -0.67 -10.46 -14.21
CA ASP A 109 -0.56 -9.78 -15.51
C ASP A 109 0.62 -10.35 -16.32
N ARG A 110 1.70 -10.74 -15.63
CA ARG A 110 2.85 -11.43 -16.25
C ARG A 110 2.49 -12.85 -16.71
N ARG A 111 1.81 -13.64 -15.88
CA ARG A 111 1.39 -15.02 -16.21
C ARG A 111 0.41 -15.08 -17.37
N LEU A 112 -0.56 -14.17 -17.40
CA LEU A 112 -1.59 -14.10 -18.43
C LEU A 112 -1.12 -13.47 -19.76
N GLY A 113 0.14 -13.03 -19.84
CA GLY A 113 0.68 -12.39 -21.03
C GLY A 113 0.20 -10.95 -21.24
N VAL A 114 -0.68 -10.43 -20.38
CA VAL A 114 -1.18 -9.04 -20.44
C VAL A 114 -0.02 -8.04 -20.34
N LEU A 115 0.99 -8.36 -19.54
CA LEU A 115 2.18 -7.55 -19.42
C LEU A 115 2.94 -7.41 -20.76
N ARG A 116 2.99 -8.47 -21.59
CA ARG A 116 3.61 -8.41 -22.93
C ARG A 116 2.87 -7.45 -23.85
N GLN A 117 1.54 -7.42 -23.79
CA GLN A 117 0.72 -6.47 -24.55
C GLN A 117 0.97 -5.02 -24.09
N MET A 118 1.14 -4.79 -22.78
CA MET A 118 1.49 -3.47 -22.25
C MET A 118 2.88 -3.01 -22.66
N LEU A 119 3.83 -3.95 -22.84
CA LEU A 119 5.20 -3.64 -23.25
C LEU A 119 5.36 -3.35 -24.74
N VAL A 120 4.42 -3.83 -25.58
CA VAL A 120 4.36 -3.48 -27.01
C VAL A 120 3.84 -2.06 -27.21
N ALA A 121 3.05 -1.55 -26.28
CA ALA A 121 2.60 -0.16 -26.30
C ALA A 121 3.81 0.79 -26.08
N PRO A 122 3.85 1.96 -26.74
CA PRO A 122 4.96 2.91 -26.64
C PRO A 122 4.96 3.69 -25.31
N PHE A 123 4.85 2.96 -24.19
CA PHE A 123 4.85 3.54 -22.85
C PHE A 123 6.19 3.36 -22.15
N PRO A 124 6.69 4.36 -21.39
CA PRO A 124 7.86 4.19 -20.57
C PRO A 124 7.57 3.17 -19.45
N ARG A 125 8.45 2.20 -19.30
CA ARG A 125 8.30 1.10 -18.29
C ARG A 125 8.14 1.62 -16.87
N ALA A 126 8.80 2.72 -16.54
CA ALA A 126 8.64 3.40 -15.26
C ALA A 126 7.19 3.86 -15.00
N ALA A 127 6.49 4.33 -16.04
CA ALA A 127 5.10 4.77 -15.90
C ALA A 127 4.15 3.63 -15.48
N ILE A 128 4.47 2.39 -15.86
CA ILE A 128 3.70 1.20 -15.43
C ILE A 128 3.84 1.01 -13.92
N ILE A 129 5.07 1.02 -13.41
CA ILE A 129 5.34 0.86 -11.96
C ILE A 129 4.72 2.01 -11.17
N PHE A 130 4.88 3.27 -11.62
CA PHE A 130 4.28 4.43 -10.96
C PHE A 130 2.74 4.41 -10.99
N GLY A 131 2.14 4.00 -12.09
CA GLY A 131 0.67 3.87 -12.18
C GLY A 131 0.10 2.83 -11.23
N LEU A 132 0.76 1.67 -11.12
CA LEU A 132 0.40 0.63 -10.16
C LEU A 132 0.65 1.09 -8.71
N ALA A 133 1.75 1.80 -8.46
CA ALA A 133 2.06 2.33 -7.14
C ALA A 133 1.00 3.33 -6.66
N LEU A 134 0.59 4.28 -7.50
CA LEU A 134 -0.51 5.20 -7.21
C LEU A 134 -1.85 4.46 -7.02
N GLY A 135 -2.12 3.46 -7.85
CA GLY A 135 -3.31 2.62 -7.72
C GLY A 135 -3.38 1.91 -6.38
N GLY A 136 -2.27 1.30 -5.96
CA GLY A 136 -2.17 0.63 -4.67
C GLY A 136 -2.23 1.59 -3.49
N ALA A 137 -1.54 2.73 -3.59
CA ALA A 137 -1.56 3.76 -2.56
C ALA A 137 -2.99 4.28 -2.29
N THR A 138 -3.72 4.62 -3.35
CA THR A 138 -5.12 5.07 -3.23
C THR A 138 -6.05 3.96 -2.76
N THR A 139 -5.84 2.71 -3.20
CA THR A 139 -6.61 1.57 -2.71
C THR A 139 -6.45 1.39 -1.20
N GLY A 140 -5.22 1.34 -0.70
CA GLY A 140 -4.99 1.23 0.75
C GLY A 140 -5.52 2.44 1.52
N ALA A 141 -5.36 3.67 1.01
CA ALA A 141 -5.91 4.86 1.65
C ALA A 141 -7.45 4.81 1.77
N VAL A 142 -8.15 4.22 0.78
CA VAL A 142 -9.61 4.01 0.87
C VAL A 142 -9.95 3.05 2.00
N TYR A 143 -9.21 1.96 2.18
CA TYR A 143 -9.40 1.06 3.32
C TYR A 143 -9.12 1.77 4.65
N GLY A 144 -8.04 2.55 4.73
CA GLY A 144 -7.73 3.38 5.90
C GLY A 144 -8.84 4.39 6.21
N LEU A 145 -9.39 5.06 5.19
CA LEU A 145 -10.52 5.99 5.34
C LEU A 145 -11.78 5.28 5.88
N MET A 146 -12.07 4.07 5.40
CA MET A 146 -13.20 3.28 5.89
C MET A 146 -13.03 2.91 7.37
N VAL A 147 -11.85 2.49 7.80
CA VAL A 147 -11.57 2.23 9.22
C VAL A 147 -11.57 3.53 10.02
N LEU A 148 -11.03 4.61 9.48
CA LEU A 148 -11.03 5.92 10.13
C LEU A 148 -12.46 6.45 10.36
N SER A 149 -13.41 6.15 9.46
CA SER A 149 -14.82 6.54 9.62
C SER A 149 -15.50 5.88 10.85
N VAL A 150 -14.96 4.78 11.33
CA VAL A 150 -15.43 4.05 12.53
C VAL A 150 -14.64 4.46 13.79
N GLY A 151 -13.76 5.46 13.70
CA GLY A 151 -12.90 5.93 14.79
C GLY A 151 -13.61 6.38 16.05
N GLY A 152 -14.92 6.72 15.95
CA GLY A 152 -15.74 7.03 17.12
C GLY A 152 -15.81 5.91 18.16
N ILE A 153 -15.66 4.64 17.77
CA ILE A 153 -15.59 3.49 18.69
C ILE A 153 -14.34 3.55 19.59
N ALA A 154 -13.29 4.20 19.11
CA ALA A 154 -12.02 4.41 19.82
C ALA A 154 -11.89 5.82 20.41
N ASN A 155 -13.01 6.55 20.60
CA ASN A 155 -13.04 7.92 21.10
C ASN A 155 -12.20 8.93 20.28
N ILE A 156 -12.02 8.68 19.00
CA ILE A 156 -11.31 9.60 18.10
C ILE A 156 -12.22 10.78 17.76
N ARG A 157 -11.69 11.99 17.90
CA ARG A 157 -12.41 13.24 17.59
C ARG A 157 -12.31 13.52 16.10
N TYR A 158 -13.45 13.82 15.44
CA TYR A 158 -13.46 14.20 14.03
C TYR A 158 -13.07 15.67 13.86
N THR A 159 -11.82 15.90 13.56
CA THR A 159 -11.20 17.23 13.34
C THR A 159 -10.53 17.29 11.97
N PRO A 160 -10.24 18.47 11.42
CA PRO A 160 -9.48 18.59 10.17
C PRO A 160 -8.10 17.89 10.19
N MET A 161 -7.56 17.62 11.37
CA MET A 161 -6.31 16.87 11.56
C MET A 161 -6.36 15.46 10.95
N LEU A 162 -7.55 14.87 10.81
CA LEU A 162 -7.74 13.58 10.15
C LEU A 162 -7.34 13.59 8.66
N LEU A 163 -7.28 14.76 8.01
CA LEU A 163 -6.73 14.88 6.66
C LEU A 163 -5.22 14.61 6.65
N VAL A 164 -4.50 15.01 7.69
CA VAL A 164 -3.07 14.70 7.83
C VAL A 164 -2.90 13.20 8.06
N VAL A 165 -3.70 12.60 8.94
CA VAL A 165 -3.71 11.13 9.13
C VAL A 165 -3.97 10.40 7.81
N LEU A 166 -4.89 10.89 6.98
CA LEU A 166 -5.17 10.29 5.68
C LEU A 166 -3.97 10.39 4.72
N LEU A 167 -3.21 11.49 4.76
CA LEU A 167 -1.97 11.65 4.00
C LEU A 167 -0.88 10.71 4.50
N GLU A 168 -0.76 10.52 5.82
CA GLU A 168 0.14 9.54 6.42
C GLU A 168 -0.23 8.11 5.98
N LEU A 169 -1.51 7.74 6.03
CA LEU A 169 -2.00 6.46 5.56
C LEU A 169 -1.76 6.25 4.06
N LEU A 170 -1.86 7.32 3.25
CA LEU A 170 -1.51 7.28 1.83
C LEU A 170 -0.02 6.97 1.63
N LEU A 171 0.86 7.58 2.43
CA LEU A 171 2.30 7.32 2.39
C LEU A 171 2.62 5.88 2.84
N VAL A 172 2.01 5.42 3.94
CA VAL A 172 2.10 4.02 4.40
C VAL A 172 1.68 3.06 3.29
N SER A 173 0.53 3.34 2.66
CA SER A 173 0.02 2.54 1.55
C SER A 173 0.97 2.53 0.36
N LEU A 174 1.53 3.68 0.01
CA LEU A 174 2.51 3.79 -1.08
C LEU A 174 3.78 2.99 -0.77
N MET A 175 4.25 3.03 0.47
CA MET A 175 5.39 2.24 0.94
C MET A 175 5.12 0.74 0.79
N PHE A 176 3.99 0.24 1.28
CA PHE A 176 3.64 -1.18 1.17
C PHE A 176 3.38 -1.61 -0.27
N THR A 177 2.78 -0.76 -1.08
CA THR A 177 2.60 -1.02 -2.52
C THR A 177 3.95 -1.13 -3.22
N SER A 178 4.90 -0.24 -2.90
CA SER A 178 6.25 -0.28 -3.49
C SER A 178 7.03 -1.53 -3.10
N LEU A 179 6.92 -1.98 -1.84
CA LEU A 179 7.49 -3.25 -1.38
C LEU A 179 6.81 -4.45 -2.06
N GLY A 180 5.49 -4.43 -2.22
CA GLY A 180 4.74 -5.43 -2.96
C GLY A 180 5.14 -5.52 -4.43
N LEU A 181 5.33 -4.37 -5.10
CA LEU A 181 5.81 -4.32 -6.48
C LEU A 181 7.25 -4.83 -6.60
N LEU A 182 8.12 -4.47 -5.65
CA LEU A 182 9.49 -4.96 -5.59
C LEU A 182 9.53 -6.49 -5.43
N ALA A 183 8.71 -7.05 -4.53
CA ALA A 183 8.56 -8.48 -4.38
C ALA A 183 8.01 -9.14 -5.66
N ALA A 184 7.01 -8.52 -6.33
CA ALA A 184 6.41 -9.02 -7.56
C ALA A 184 7.38 -9.05 -8.75
N VAL A 185 8.31 -8.11 -8.83
CA VAL A 185 9.37 -8.12 -9.87
C VAL A 185 10.36 -9.25 -9.60
N THR A 186 10.58 -9.63 -8.35
CA THR A 186 11.54 -10.67 -7.95
C THR A 186 10.92 -12.07 -8.00
N ILE A 187 9.71 -12.22 -7.45
CA ILE A 187 8.99 -13.49 -7.34
C ILE A 187 8.11 -13.69 -8.57
N ARG A 188 8.31 -14.79 -9.30
CA ARG A 188 7.58 -15.08 -10.54
C ARG A 188 6.33 -15.93 -10.35
N GLN A 189 6.23 -16.67 -9.27
CA GLN A 189 5.10 -17.57 -8.97
C GLN A 189 4.12 -16.88 -8.03
N VAL A 190 2.83 -16.93 -8.37
CA VAL A 190 1.76 -16.30 -7.59
C VAL A 190 1.68 -16.91 -6.20
N ASP A 191 1.73 -18.24 -6.10
CA ASP A 191 1.61 -18.96 -4.83
C ASP A 191 2.78 -18.61 -3.89
N THR A 192 4.02 -18.61 -4.42
CA THR A 192 5.21 -18.21 -3.65
C THR A 192 5.11 -16.76 -3.19
N PHE A 193 4.61 -15.86 -4.05
CA PHE A 193 4.38 -14.47 -3.69
C PHE A 193 3.38 -14.35 -2.55
N GLN A 194 2.25 -15.06 -2.65
CA GLN A 194 1.18 -15.00 -1.65
C GLN A 194 1.65 -15.54 -0.29
N VAL A 195 2.37 -16.67 -0.29
CA VAL A 195 2.97 -17.23 0.92
C VAL A 195 3.98 -16.26 1.54
N ALA A 196 4.88 -15.68 0.73
CA ALA A 196 5.88 -14.72 1.23
C ALA A 196 5.23 -13.48 1.84
N VAL A 197 4.19 -12.93 1.19
CA VAL A 197 3.44 -11.78 1.71
C VAL A 197 2.74 -12.14 3.02
N ASN A 198 1.96 -13.22 3.06
CA ASN A 198 1.24 -13.60 4.26
C ASN A 198 2.17 -13.89 5.44
N LEU A 199 3.30 -14.56 5.18
CA LEU A 199 4.32 -14.83 6.20
C LEU A 199 4.98 -13.55 6.72
N SER A 200 5.12 -12.52 5.88
CA SER A 200 5.75 -11.24 6.26
C SER A 200 4.79 -10.30 6.99
N LEU A 201 3.49 -10.33 6.65
CA LEU A 201 2.52 -9.38 7.20
C LEU A 201 2.35 -9.51 8.71
N MET A 202 2.29 -10.75 9.21
CA MET A 202 2.08 -11.03 10.63
C MET A 202 3.24 -10.53 11.51
N PRO A 203 4.50 -10.92 11.26
CA PRO A 203 5.63 -10.39 12.02
C PRO A 203 5.76 -8.87 11.94
N LEU A 204 5.58 -8.28 10.76
CA LEU A 204 5.63 -6.83 10.58
C LEU A 204 4.62 -6.13 11.50
N MET A 205 3.40 -6.67 11.59
CA MET A 205 2.37 -6.10 12.44
C MET A 205 2.67 -6.28 13.93
N PHE A 206 3.04 -7.50 14.36
CA PHE A 206 3.35 -7.76 15.77
C PHE A 206 4.51 -6.91 16.27
N PHE A 207 5.57 -6.77 15.48
CA PHE A 207 6.76 -6.00 15.85
C PHE A 207 6.70 -4.52 15.46
N SER A 208 5.51 -3.97 15.23
CA SER A 208 5.33 -2.55 14.83
C SER A 208 5.00 -1.61 15.99
N GLY A 209 4.90 -2.11 17.24
CA GLY A 209 4.37 -1.31 18.34
C GLY A 209 2.87 -1.01 18.24
N ALA A 210 2.15 -1.66 17.31
CA ALA A 210 0.70 -1.52 17.14
C ALA A 210 -0.07 -2.16 18.30
N MET A 211 0.43 -3.29 18.82
CA MET A 211 -0.21 -4.09 19.86
C MET A 211 0.28 -3.80 21.26
N PHE A 212 1.51 -3.41 21.42
CA PHE A 212 2.15 -3.14 22.71
C PHE A 212 3.10 -1.95 22.60
N PRO A 213 3.33 -1.21 23.69
CA PRO A 213 4.25 -0.08 23.68
C PRO A 213 5.65 -0.48 23.23
N PRO A 214 6.30 0.31 22.35
CA PRO A 214 7.60 -0.02 21.80
C PRO A 214 8.76 0.15 22.81
N ASN A 215 8.50 0.72 23.99
CA ASN A 215 9.50 1.02 25.00
C ASN A 215 9.53 -0.03 26.11
N GLY A 216 10.71 -0.24 26.71
CA GLY A 216 10.90 -1.19 27.81
C GLY A 216 10.96 -2.66 27.36
N LEU A 217 11.20 -2.91 26.08
CA LEU A 217 11.31 -4.24 25.51
C LEU A 217 12.71 -4.86 25.77
N PRO A 218 12.83 -6.19 25.81
CA PRO A 218 14.14 -6.85 25.76
C PRO A 218 14.96 -6.41 24.56
N GLY A 219 16.29 -6.28 24.68
CA GLY A 219 17.14 -5.64 23.67
C GLY A 219 17.02 -6.23 22.25
N TRP A 220 16.83 -7.54 22.11
CA TRP A 220 16.62 -8.18 20.80
C TRP A 220 15.29 -7.73 20.15
N LEU A 221 14.23 -7.61 20.97
CA LEU A 221 12.90 -7.22 20.49
C LEU A 221 12.86 -5.72 20.15
N ASP A 222 13.50 -4.88 20.96
CA ASP A 222 13.68 -3.45 20.71
C ASP A 222 14.37 -3.20 19.35
N THR A 223 15.41 -3.99 19.04
CA THR A 223 16.10 -3.92 17.74
C THR A 223 15.17 -4.29 16.58
N VAL A 224 14.39 -5.36 16.72
CA VAL A 224 13.44 -5.79 15.68
C VAL A 224 12.35 -4.74 15.45
N VAL A 225 11.80 -4.16 16.52
CA VAL A 225 10.79 -3.08 16.44
C VAL A 225 11.36 -1.85 15.72
N LYS A 226 12.59 -1.45 16.02
CA LYS A 226 13.26 -0.31 15.38
C LYS A 226 13.63 -0.54 13.92
N LEU A 227 13.92 -1.78 13.53
CA LEU A 227 14.17 -2.14 12.12
C LEU A 227 12.90 -2.26 11.29
N ASN A 228 11.75 -2.38 11.93
CA ASN A 228 10.48 -2.55 11.25
C ASN A 228 9.98 -1.22 10.68
N PRO A 229 9.83 -1.08 9.35
CA PRO A 229 9.36 0.17 8.74
C PRO A 229 7.92 0.52 9.15
N LEU A 230 7.11 -0.48 9.54
CA LEU A 230 5.73 -0.27 9.98
C LEU A 230 5.66 0.48 11.30
N THR A 231 6.67 0.34 12.17
CA THR A 231 6.75 1.01 13.48
C THR A 231 6.65 2.52 13.34
N TYR A 232 7.35 3.09 12.36
CA TYR A 232 7.35 4.53 12.11
C TYR A 232 6.00 5.01 11.58
N GLY A 233 5.33 4.20 10.76
CA GLY A 233 3.97 4.52 10.29
C GLY A 233 2.94 4.47 11.42
N VAL A 234 3.03 3.50 12.32
CA VAL A 234 2.14 3.40 13.48
C VAL A 234 2.39 4.54 14.46
N ASP A 235 3.65 4.91 14.72
CA ASP A 235 4.00 5.99 15.63
C ASP A 235 3.58 7.36 15.08
N ALA A 236 3.82 7.65 13.80
CA ALA A 236 3.40 8.87 13.13
C ALA A 236 1.87 9.04 13.22
N VAL A 237 1.10 8.02 12.78
CA VAL A 237 -0.36 8.03 12.83
C VAL A 237 -0.86 8.18 14.27
N ARG A 238 -0.24 7.50 15.25
CA ARG A 238 -0.62 7.60 16.66
C ARG A 238 -0.50 9.01 17.19
N ARG A 239 0.56 9.72 16.86
CA ARG A 239 0.81 11.10 17.32
C ARG A 239 -0.06 12.14 16.63
N THR A 240 -0.51 11.86 15.43
CA THR A 240 -1.33 12.77 14.63
C THR A 240 -2.82 12.58 14.89
N LEU A 241 -3.26 11.40 15.39
CA LEU A 241 -4.65 11.12 15.69
C LEU A 241 -5.16 11.98 16.85
N PRO A 242 -6.25 12.74 16.64
CA PRO A 242 -6.91 13.51 17.70
C PRO A 242 -7.76 12.59 18.59
N GLY A 243 -7.28 12.24 19.76
CA GLY A 243 -7.94 11.29 20.64
C GLY A 243 -7.52 11.39 22.10
N PRO A 244 -7.74 10.35 22.90
CA PRO A 244 -7.36 10.29 24.30
C PRO A 244 -5.84 10.43 24.52
N ASP A 245 -5.45 10.83 25.74
CA ASP A 245 -4.04 11.10 26.12
C ASP A 245 -3.12 9.88 25.98
N VAL A 246 -3.68 8.66 25.99
CA VAL A 246 -2.91 7.43 25.75
C VAL A 246 -2.17 7.44 24.41
N LEU A 247 -2.69 8.15 23.40
CA LEU A 247 -2.06 8.28 22.08
C LEU A 247 -0.82 9.18 22.12
N THR A 248 -0.78 10.15 23.01
CA THR A 248 0.28 11.15 23.10
C THR A 248 1.27 10.89 24.24
N SER A 249 1.02 9.87 25.07
CA SER A 249 1.87 9.54 26.21
C SER A 249 3.30 9.18 25.76
N GLU A 250 4.30 9.60 26.54
CA GLU A 250 5.71 9.31 26.25
C GLU A 250 6.02 7.79 26.22
N GLN A 251 5.26 7.01 26.99
CA GLN A 251 5.40 5.55 27.05
C GLN A 251 5.04 4.85 25.74
N THR A 252 4.19 5.48 24.93
CA THR A 252 3.72 4.93 23.64
C THR A 252 4.52 5.43 22.45
N ARG A 253 5.36 6.47 22.61
CA ARG A 253 6.19 7.04 21.55
C ARG A 253 7.42 6.19 21.30
N LEU A 254 7.84 6.09 20.05
CA LEU A 254 9.06 5.42 19.66
C LEU A 254 10.29 6.19 20.20
N MET A 255 11.20 5.48 20.86
CA MET A 255 12.46 6.02 21.37
C MET A 255 13.65 5.37 20.65
N LEU A 256 14.49 6.18 20.01
CA LEU A 256 15.72 5.75 19.34
C LEU A 256 16.92 6.22 20.16
N GLY A 257 17.51 5.33 20.98
CA GLY A 257 18.71 5.67 21.74
C GLY A 257 18.58 6.87 22.68
N GLY A 258 17.40 7.06 23.31
CA GLY A 258 17.11 8.21 24.18
C GLY A 258 16.58 9.46 23.45
N TRP A 259 16.39 9.39 22.12
CA TRP A 259 15.84 10.48 21.32
C TRP A 259 14.48 10.09 20.71
N HIS A 260 13.53 11.01 20.74
CA HIS A 260 12.22 10.86 20.10
C HIS A 260 12.26 11.50 18.71
N PRO A 261 12.23 10.72 17.62
CA PRO A 261 12.23 11.30 16.29
C PRO A 261 10.98 12.15 16.06
N PRO A 262 11.09 13.33 15.43
CA PRO A 262 9.91 14.09 15.04
C PRO A 262 9.13 13.34 13.93
N VAL A 263 7.80 13.50 13.87
CA VAL A 263 6.93 12.86 12.86
C VAL A 263 7.46 13.08 11.44
N VAL A 264 8.02 14.26 11.17
CA VAL A 264 8.60 14.59 9.85
C VAL A 264 9.79 13.66 9.51
N ALA A 265 10.61 13.28 10.49
CA ALA A 265 11.74 12.36 10.26
C ALA A 265 11.24 10.95 9.97
N GLU A 266 10.19 10.49 10.65
CA GLU A 266 9.56 9.20 10.42
C GLU A 266 8.94 9.12 9.01
N LEU A 267 8.17 10.14 8.63
CA LEU A 267 7.61 10.26 7.28
C LEU A 267 8.71 10.34 6.22
N GLY A 268 9.79 11.08 6.49
CA GLY A 268 10.96 11.17 5.63
C GLY A 268 11.64 9.81 5.39
N MET A 269 11.78 9.01 6.45
CA MET A 269 12.35 7.66 6.35
C MET A 269 11.44 6.71 5.55
N MET A 270 10.13 6.78 5.77
CA MET A 270 9.16 6.01 4.99
C MET A 270 9.17 6.43 3.52
N ALA A 271 9.25 7.74 3.22
CA ALA A 271 9.35 8.25 1.87
C ALA A 271 10.65 7.79 1.18
N ALA A 272 11.78 7.81 1.90
CA ALA A 272 13.06 7.31 1.40
C ALA A 272 13.00 5.81 1.08
N LEU A 273 12.44 5.00 1.97
CA LEU A 273 12.25 3.56 1.74
C LEU A 273 11.34 3.31 0.53
N THR A 274 10.27 4.08 0.41
CA THR A 274 9.35 4.04 -0.75
C THR A 274 10.08 4.35 -2.05
N ALA A 275 10.87 5.43 -2.08
CA ALA A 275 11.64 5.84 -3.25
C ALA A 275 12.69 4.78 -3.64
N LEU A 276 13.39 4.20 -2.68
CA LEU A 276 14.35 3.12 -2.89
C LEU A 276 13.66 1.87 -3.46
N ALA A 277 12.53 1.46 -2.86
CA ALA A 277 11.78 0.30 -3.32
C ALA A 277 11.23 0.48 -4.74
N LEU A 278 10.65 1.65 -5.05
CA LEU A 278 10.15 1.97 -6.39
C LEU A 278 11.29 2.09 -7.41
N GLY A 279 12.39 2.74 -7.03
CA GLY A 279 13.57 2.87 -7.88
C GLY A 279 14.15 1.50 -8.25
N PHE A 280 14.31 0.63 -7.26
CA PHE A 280 14.84 -0.72 -7.48
C PHE A 280 13.84 -1.63 -8.23
N ALA A 281 12.55 -1.52 -7.94
CA ALA A 281 11.50 -2.21 -8.70
C ALA A 281 11.51 -1.78 -10.17
N GLY A 282 11.58 -0.48 -10.45
CA GLY A 282 11.65 0.06 -11.79
C GLY A 282 12.92 -0.37 -12.54
N TYR A 283 14.06 -0.33 -11.88
CA TYR A 283 15.34 -0.81 -12.43
C TYR A 283 15.30 -2.30 -12.79
N ARG A 284 14.85 -3.15 -11.86
CA ARG A 284 14.68 -4.58 -12.12
C ARG A 284 13.68 -4.86 -13.24
N PHE A 285 12.56 -4.16 -13.22
CA PHE A 285 11.52 -4.28 -14.24
C PHE A 285 12.02 -3.92 -15.64
N SER A 286 12.93 -2.95 -15.75
CA SER A 286 13.55 -2.56 -17.02
C SER A 286 14.53 -3.60 -17.60
N ARG A 287 15.12 -4.46 -16.74
CA ARG A 287 16.10 -5.48 -17.13
C ARG A 287 15.51 -6.86 -17.39
N THR A 288 14.32 -7.15 -16.89
CA THR A 288 13.73 -8.52 -16.92
C THR A 288 12.82 -8.78 -18.13
N SER A 289 12.70 -7.84 -19.05
CA SER A 289 11.82 -7.93 -20.24
C SER A 289 12.63 -7.89 -21.54
#